data_bd9327dcca1d8a12d327e9ef2b907cc4
#
_entry.id   bd9327dcca1d8a12d327e9ef2b907cc4
#
_cell.length_a   1.000
_cell.length_b   1.000
_cell.length_c   1.000
_cell.angle_alpha   90.00
_cell.angle_beta   90.00
_cell.angle_gamma   90.00
#
_symmetry.space_group_name_H-M   'P 1'
#
loop_
_entity.id
_entity.type
_entity.pdbx_description
1 polymer ?
#
loop_
_entity_poly.entity_id
_entity_poly.type
_entity_poly.pdbx_seq_one_letter_code
_entity_poly.pdbx_strand_id
1 'polypeptide(L)'
;MNRQVNIAICPFSFPASLPLGPSIIKAFVEEHSDFKVACVDLNAEWYNTFVDAALAGKSFIQFTPQAHADFTKAAAMFRQGGDVFWNEAEYLRLSRFFESTIRKVENVFLDGFERACAHGEYVPPIKAYAEHAARKLLANDPSVVGFSLMFREQYMPSVLIAYYVKALKPDVKIVFGGGYTSACHPSVVFANPFIDFVVFNEGEGGFLDLLQALDRGQTRFDGIPNLIWRDADVPDGWVKNPKSPSVDFKTQPYPDFSDYTLGSYFQPEPVFPIMSSKGCAWDKCTFCTHHRSYSGAHRAANTDRVVGEIEHMVNTYGVKRFAFVDEMISPGRFRRISEDLIAKGIDITWYALAKPDLIYTQDVLDIMYKGGCRYLLWGVESANQRTIDLMDKGTTPDGVAEVLARSTKAGIRNHLFIIVG
;
A
#
# COMPACT_ATOMS: atom_id res chain seq x y z
N MET A 1 -12.17 -26.79 6.89
CA MET A 1 -12.76 -26.01 5.78
C MET A 1 -11.92 -26.13 4.51
N ASN A 2 -12.39 -25.63 3.32
CA ASN A 2 -11.49 -25.49 2.17
C ASN A 2 -10.36 -24.51 2.53
N ARG A 3 -9.10 -24.86 2.21
CA ARG A 3 -7.91 -24.07 2.57
C ARG A 3 -7.51 -23.06 1.49
N GLN A 4 -8.45 -22.69 0.60
CA GLN A 4 -8.27 -21.59 -0.35
C GLN A 4 -8.71 -20.27 0.29
N VAL A 5 -7.85 -19.26 0.19
CA VAL A 5 -8.04 -17.91 0.72
C VAL A 5 -7.74 -16.90 -0.37
N ASN A 6 -8.61 -15.96 -0.60
CA ASN A 6 -8.35 -14.86 -1.53
C ASN A 6 -8.25 -13.53 -0.80
N ILE A 7 -7.27 -12.69 -1.16
CA ILE A 7 -7.12 -11.33 -0.64
C ILE A 7 -7.31 -10.34 -1.77
N ALA A 8 -8.37 -9.55 -1.67
CA ALA A 8 -8.73 -8.52 -2.63
C ALA A 8 -8.03 -7.18 -2.32
N ILE A 9 -7.49 -6.56 -3.35
CA ILE A 9 -7.11 -5.15 -3.36
C ILE A 9 -8.13 -4.42 -4.21
N CYS A 10 -9.03 -3.67 -3.58
CA CYS A 10 -10.12 -2.96 -4.27
C CYS A 10 -9.70 -1.56 -4.75
N PRO A 11 -10.35 -0.99 -5.80
CA PRO A 11 -10.15 0.40 -6.15
C PRO A 11 -10.65 1.33 -5.00
N PHE A 12 -10.16 2.53 -4.79
CA PHE A 12 -9.30 3.29 -5.67
C PHE A 12 -7.98 3.62 -4.96
N SER A 13 -6.89 3.26 -5.62
CA SER A 13 -5.55 3.69 -5.28
C SER A 13 -4.74 3.63 -6.58
N PHE A 14 -4.16 4.74 -7.04
CA PHE A 14 -3.44 4.73 -8.31
C PHE A 14 -2.37 3.63 -8.33
N PRO A 15 -2.42 2.68 -9.29
CA PRO A 15 -1.58 1.49 -9.25
C PRO A 15 -0.16 1.78 -9.76
N ALA A 16 0.59 2.55 -8.97
CA ALA A 16 1.99 2.90 -9.24
C ALA A 16 2.99 1.97 -8.52
N SER A 17 2.55 1.08 -7.64
CA SER A 17 3.40 0.11 -6.96
C SER A 17 2.63 -1.15 -6.60
N LEU A 18 3.37 -2.24 -6.41
CA LEU A 18 2.80 -3.53 -6.01
C LEU A 18 2.26 -3.49 -4.56
N PRO A 19 1.15 -4.18 -4.26
CA PRO A 19 0.58 -4.24 -2.91
C PRO A 19 1.46 -5.06 -1.96
N LEU A 20 2.22 -4.40 -1.08
CA LEU A 20 3.13 -5.08 -0.16
C LEU A 20 2.40 -5.88 0.93
N GLY A 21 1.36 -5.30 1.56
CA GLY A 21 0.66 -5.92 2.68
C GLY A 21 0.10 -7.31 2.35
N PRO A 22 -0.72 -7.46 1.30
CA PRO A 22 -1.20 -8.77 0.86
C PRO A 22 -0.08 -9.75 0.53
N SER A 23 1.02 -9.28 -0.09
CA SER A 23 2.19 -10.12 -0.43
C SER A 23 2.90 -10.67 0.79
N ILE A 24 3.00 -9.87 1.86
CA ILE A 24 3.54 -10.31 3.16
C ILE A 24 2.61 -11.36 3.78
N ILE A 25 1.30 -11.10 3.82
CA ILE A 25 0.31 -12.04 4.38
C ILE A 25 0.32 -13.36 3.63
N LYS A 26 0.35 -13.35 2.29
CA LYS A 26 0.45 -14.55 1.47
C LYS A 26 1.67 -15.38 1.85
N ALA A 27 2.85 -14.79 1.79
CA ALA A 27 4.10 -15.48 2.10
C ALA A 27 4.08 -16.06 3.52
N PHE A 28 3.61 -15.28 4.51
CA PHE A 28 3.57 -15.70 5.90
C PHE A 28 2.60 -16.86 6.14
N VAL A 29 1.39 -16.77 5.60
CA VAL A 29 0.37 -17.83 5.78
C VAL A 29 0.79 -19.13 5.11
N GLU A 30 1.33 -19.05 3.88
CA GLU A 30 1.75 -20.24 3.13
C GLU A 30 3.01 -20.92 3.71
N GLU A 31 3.91 -20.16 4.36
CA GLU A 31 5.07 -20.76 5.04
C GLU A 31 4.69 -21.48 6.34
N HIS A 32 3.67 -20.96 7.06
CA HIS A 32 3.33 -21.46 8.39
C HIS A 32 2.07 -22.35 8.42
N SER A 33 1.51 -22.69 7.25
CA SER A 33 0.31 -23.52 7.15
C SER A 33 0.14 -24.16 5.78
N ASP A 34 -0.88 -25.05 5.65
CA ASP A 34 -1.28 -25.62 4.36
C ASP A 34 -2.32 -24.77 3.61
N PHE A 35 -2.66 -23.57 4.09
CA PHE A 35 -3.54 -22.66 3.37
C PHE A 35 -2.86 -22.15 2.10
N LYS A 36 -3.67 -21.95 1.04
CA LYS A 36 -3.24 -21.31 -0.20
C LYS A 36 -3.87 -19.95 -0.33
N VAL A 37 -3.04 -18.94 -0.50
CA VAL A 37 -3.46 -17.53 -0.55
C VAL A 37 -3.25 -17.00 -1.96
N ALA A 38 -4.31 -16.48 -2.57
CA ALA A 38 -4.23 -15.76 -3.84
C ALA A 38 -4.53 -14.27 -3.61
N CYS A 39 -3.64 -13.40 -4.08
CA CYS A 39 -3.84 -11.96 -4.08
C CYS A 39 -4.51 -11.53 -5.39
N VAL A 40 -5.68 -10.92 -5.31
CA VAL A 40 -6.47 -10.49 -6.47
C VAL A 40 -6.49 -8.97 -6.54
N ASP A 41 -5.71 -8.40 -7.45
CA ASP A 41 -5.63 -6.95 -7.63
C ASP A 41 -6.74 -6.44 -8.55
N LEU A 42 -7.92 -6.21 -7.97
CA LEU A 42 -9.06 -5.58 -8.63
C LEU A 42 -8.82 -4.09 -8.90
N ASN A 43 -7.89 -3.48 -8.16
CA ASN A 43 -7.53 -2.09 -8.34
C ASN A 43 -6.78 -1.88 -9.66
N ALA A 44 -5.68 -2.59 -9.89
CA ALA A 44 -4.93 -2.51 -11.14
C ALA A 44 -5.81 -2.90 -12.35
N GLU A 45 -6.66 -3.92 -12.20
CA GLU A 45 -7.62 -4.33 -13.24
C GLU A 45 -8.58 -3.21 -13.60
N TRP A 46 -9.17 -2.52 -12.60
CA TRP A 46 -10.10 -1.44 -12.83
C TRP A 46 -9.46 -0.29 -13.62
N TYR A 47 -8.26 0.16 -13.21
CA TYR A 47 -7.55 1.24 -13.90
C TYR A 47 -7.20 0.88 -15.33
N ASN A 48 -6.71 -0.34 -15.57
CA ASN A 48 -6.39 -0.79 -16.93
C ASN A 48 -7.64 -0.86 -17.80
N THR A 49 -8.73 -1.45 -17.29
CA THR A 49 -10.01 -1.53 -18.01
C THR A 49 -10.53 -0.14 -18.37
N PHE A 50 -10.47 0.81 -17.44
CA PHE A 50 -10.90 2.18 -17.70
C PHE A 50 -10.00 2.87 -18.75
N VAL A 51 -8.68 2.80 -18.59
CA VAL A 51 -7.73 3.45 -19.51
C VAL A 51 -7.87 2.86 -20.91
N ASP A 52 -7.99 1.55 -21.05
CA ASP A 52 -8.14 0.89 -22.35
C ASP A 52 -9.48 1.25 -23.02
N ALA A 53 -10.57 1.35 -22.24
CA ALA A 53 -11.84 1.83 -22.74
C ALA A 53 -11.78 3.31 -23.20
N ALA A 54 -11.06 4.15 -22.46
CA ALA A 54 -10.86 5.55 -22.79
C ALA A 54 -10.05 5.72 -24.08
N LEU A 55 -8.97 4.96 -24.23
CA LEU A 55 -8.15 4.93 -25.45
C LEU A 55 -8.94 4.46 -26.68
N ALA A 56 -9.84 3.50 -26.48
CA ALA A 56 -10.71 2.99 -27.56
C ALA A 56 -11.92 3.90 -27.84
N GLY A 57 -12.08 5.04 -27.18
CA GLY A 57 -13.24 5.92 -27.30
C GLY A 57 -14.57 5.32 -26.80
N LYS A 58 -14.48 4.30 -25.92
CA LYS A 58 -15.63 3.56 -25.34
C LYS A 58 -15.93 3.94 -23.89
N SER A 59 -15.19 4.91 -23.32
CA SER A 59 -15.46 5.39 -21.97
C SER A 59 -16.63 6.39 -21.95
N PHE A 60 -17.20 6.63 -20.78
CA PHE A 60 -18.23 7.65 -20.59
C PHE A 60 -17.66 9.08 -20.61
N ILE A 61 -16.32 9.24 -20.59
CA ILE A 61 -15.68 10.55 -20.76
C ILE A 61 -15.63 10.88 -22.23
N GLN A 62 -16.18 12.05 -22.56
CA GLN A 62 -16.03 12.62 -23.91
C GLN A 62 -14.79 13.53 -23.95
N PHE A 63 -13.79 13.10 -24.67
CA PHE A 63 -12.60 13.90 -24.90
C PHE A 63 -12.77 14.77 -26.16
N THR A 64 -12.21 16.00 -26.12
CA THR A 64 -11.88 16.69 -27.36
C THR A 64 -10.73 15.95 -28.06
N PRO A 65 -10.55 16.13 -29.39
CA PRO A 65 -9.42 15.46 -30.09
C PRO A 65 -8.06 15.70 -29.44
N GLN A 66 -7.79 16.93 -28.97
CA GLN A 66 -6.54 17.27 -28.29
C GLN A 66 -6.43 16.57 -26.93
N ALA A 67 -7.50 16.56 -26.13
CA ALA A 67 -7.50 15.87 -24.83
C ALA A 67 -7.33 14.35 -24.99
N HIS A 68 -7.90 13.74 -26.04
CA HIS A 68 -7.70 12.33 -26.32
C HIS A 68 -6.24 12.04 -26.72
N ALA A 69 -5.64 12.90 -27.54
CA ALA A 69 -4.22 12.77 -27.90
C ALA A 69 -3.29 12.91 -26.67
N ASP A 70 -3.56 13.86 -25.78
CA ASP A 70 -2.82 14.03 -24.53
C ASP A 70 -3.00 12.84 -23.59
N PHE A 71 -4.23 12.31 -23.47
CA PHE A 71 -4.51 11.12 -22.66
C PHE A 71 -3.77 9.89 -23.20
N THR A 72 -3.76 9.71 -24.52
CA THR A 72 -3.03 8.62 -25.19
C THR A 72 -1.52 8.71 -24.93
N LYS A 73 -0.94 9.90 -25.06
CA LYS A 73 0.48 10.14 -24.76
C LYS A 73 0.79 9.86 -23.27
N ALA A 74 -0.07 10.32 -22.36
CA ALA A 74 0.12 10.13 -20.93
C ALA A 74 0.03 8.65 -20.54
N ALA A 75 -0.96 7.91 -21.06
CA ALA A 75 -1.09 6.48 -20.83
C ALA A 75 0.13 5.69 -21.33
N ALA A 76 0.62 6.02 -22.55
CA ALA A 76 1.83 5.42 -23.10
C ALA A 76 3.07 5.75 -22.26
N MET A 77 3.21 7.01 -21.82
CA MET A 77 4.29 7.48 -20.94
C MET A 77 4.34 6.68 -19.63
N PHE A 78 3.21 6.48 -18.98
CA PHE A 78 3.16 5.72 -17.72
C PHE A 78 3.35 4.22 -17.90
N ARG A 79 2.92 3.63 -19.03
CA ARG A 79 3.04 2.18 -19.28
C ARG A 79 4.35 1.77 -19.94
N GLN A 80 4.93 2.64 -20.78
CA GLN A 80 6.05 2.28 -21.67
C GLN A 80 7.28 3.19 -21.51
N GLY A 81 7.13 4.35 -20.86
CA GLY A 81 8.19 5.34 -20.72
C GLY A 81 8.46 6.12 -22.03
N GLY A 82 9.66 5.95 -22.58
CA GLY A 82 10.12 6.64 -23.77
C GLY A 82 10.62 8.08 -23.50
N ASP A 83 10.95 8.82 -24.56
CA ASP A 83 11.54 10.16 -24.47
C ASP A 83 10.67 11.16 -23.70
N VAL A 84 9.35 11.02 -23.80
CA VAL A 84 8.38 11.85 -23.10
C VAL A 84 8.49 11.71 -21.58
N PHE A 85 8.74 10.49 -21.10
CA PHE A 85 8.93 10.21 -19.68
C PHE A 85 10.16 10.92 -19.09
N TRP A 86 11.20 11.07 -19.89
CA TRP A 86 12.46 11.72 -19.49
C TRP A 86 12.48 13.23 -19.76
N ASN A 87 11.47 13.79 -20.43
CA ASN A 87 11.30 15.22 -20.62
C ASN A 87 10.49 15.79 -19.45
N GLU A 88 11.14 16.48 -18.52
CA GLU A 88 10.53 16.98 -17.29
C GLU A 88 9.27 17.84 -17.52
N ALA A 89 9.30 18.76 -18.48
CA ALA A 89 8.16 19.65 -18.78
C ALA A 89 6.95 18.88 -19.30
N GLU A 90 7.17 17.96 -20.27
CA GLU A 90 6.12 17.12 -20.83
C GLU A 90 5.62 16.09 -19.80
N TYR A 91 6.52 15.49 -19.02
CA TYR A 91 6.15 14.59 -17.94
C TYR A 91 5.20 15.27 -16.94
N LEU A 92 5.57 16.45 -16.44
CA LEU A 92 4.75 17.17 -15.47
C LEU A 92 3.40 17.61 -16.07
N ARG A 93 3.39 18.05 -17.32
CA ARG A 93 2.16 18.45 -18.02
C ARG A 93 1.21 17.27 -18.18
N LEU A 94 1.72 16.16 -18.71
CA LEU A 94 0.92 14.96 -18.99
C LEU A 94 0.50 14.23 -17.72
N SER A 95 1.35 14.15 -16.71
CA SER A 95 1.02 13.55 -15.41
C SER A 95 -0.14 14.29 -14.75
N ARG A 96 -0.07 15.62 -14.65
CA ARG A 96 -1.16 16.44 -14.07
C ARG A 96 -2.48 16.27 -14.83
N PHE A 97 -2.41 16.24 -16.15
CA PHE A 97 -3.59 16.03 -16.99
C PHE A 97 -4.18 14.63 -16.77
N PHE A 98 -3.36 13.58 -16.80
CA PHE A 98 -3.77 12.20 -16.60
C PHE A 98 -4.37 11.99 -15.20
N GLU A 99 -3.66 12.41 -14.15
CA GLU A 99 -4.12 12.31 -12.77
C GLU A 99 -5.44 13.05 -12.55
N SER A 100 -5.58 14.27 -13.09
CA SER A 100 -6.83 15.02 -12.95
C SER A 100 -7.99 14.34 -13.67
N THR A 101 -7.73 13.68 -14.80
CA THR A 101 -8.74 12.92 -15.54
C THR A 101 -9.15 11.68 -14.78
N ILE A 102 -8.18 10.90 -14.30
CA ILE A 102 -8.42 9.72 -13.48
C ILE A 102 -9.23 10.08 -12.23
N ARG A 103 -8.83 11.11 -11.48
CA ARG A 103 -9.52 11.55 -10.27
C ARG A 103 -11.00 11.94 -10.50
N LYS A 104 -11.31 12.55 -11.63
CA LYS A 104 -12.71 12.82 -11.99
C LYS A 104 -13.53 11.54 -12.14
N VAL A 105 -12.92 10.51 -12.74
CA VAL A 105 -13.57 9.21 -12.91
C VAL A 105 -13.74 8.50 -11.57
N GLU A 106 -12.69 8.48 -10.76
CA GLU A 106 -12.75 7.93 -9.40
C GLU A 106 -13.88 8.54 -8.60
N ASN A 107 -14.02 9.88 -8.62
CA ASN A 107 -15.09 10.59 -7.90
C ASN A 107 -16.50 10.18 -8.38
N VAL A 108 -16.69 10.00 -9.69
CA VAL A 108 -17.99 9.53 -10.23
C VAL A 108 -18.30 8.12 -9.77
N PHE A 109 -17.30 7.24 -9.77
CA PHE A 109 -17.47 5.87 -9.29
C PHE A 109 -17.66 5.82 -7.77
N LEU A 110 -16.90 6.59 -6.99
CA LEU A 110 -17.05 6.67 -5.54
C LEU A 110 -18.45 7.11 -5.14
N ASP A 111 -18.98 8.19 -5.76
CA ASP A 111 -20.37 8.62 -5.55
C ASP A 111 -21.36 7.49 -5.88
N GLY A 112 -21.13 6.76 -6.96
CA GLY A 112 -21.96 5.61 -7.32
C GLY A 112 -21.90 4.47 -6.31
N PHE A 113 -20.72 4.15 -5.77
CA PHE A 113 -20.56 3.16 -4.71
C PHE A 113 -21.22 3.62 -3.40
N GLU A 114 -21.02 4.88 -3.01
CA GLU A 114 -21.65 5.45 -1.81
C GLU A 114 -23.19 5.41 -1.90
N ARG A 115 -23.78 5.79 -3.02
CA ARG A 115 -25.24 5.71 -3.23
C ARG A 115 -25.75 4.27 -3.22
N ALA A 116 -25.01 3.34 -3.84
CA ALA A 116 -25.38 1.92 -3.80
C ALA A 116 -25.36 1.36 -2.38
N CYS A 117 -24.36 1.67 -1.59
CA CYS A 117 -24.25 1.20 -0.21
C CYS A 117 -25.23 1.88 0.75
N ALA A 118 -25.46 3.20 0.60
CA ALA A 118 -26.30 3.96 1.52
C ALA A 118 -27.80 3.87 1.21
N HIS A 119 -28.18 3.81 -0.05
CA HIS A 119 -29.56 3.96 -0.51
C HIS A 119 -30.07 2.81 -1.38
N GLY A 120 -29.22 1.83 -1.71
CA GLY A 120 -29.58 0.77 -2.64
C GLY A 120 -29.78 1.26 -4.09
N GLU A 121 -29.26 2.44 -4.41
CA GLU A 121 -29.35 3.04 -5.74
C GLU A 121 -28.24 2.50 -6.64
N TYR A 122 -28.55 1.47 -7.42
CA TYR A 122 -27.56 0.84 -8.28
C TYR A 122 -27.45 1.52 -9.66
N VAL A 123 -26.31 2.13 -9.90
CA VAL A 123 -25.89 2.53 -11.25
C VAL A 123 -25.39 1.27 -11.98
N PRO A 124 -25.90 0.94 -13.20
CA PRO A 124 -25.58 -0.32 -13.87
C PRO A 124 -24.09 -0.68 -13.97
N PRO A 125 -23.17 0.24 -14.32
CA PRO A 125 -21.74 -0.06 -14.37
C PRO A 125 -21.15 -0.43 -13.00
N ILE A 126 -21.61 0.17 -11.91
CA ILE A 126 -21.15 -0.11 -10.54
C ILE A 126 -21.59 -1.51 -10.12
N LYS A 127 -22.86 -1.84 -10.36
CA LYS A 127 -23.40 -3.18 -10.06
C LYS A 127 -22.66 -4.25 -10.85
N ALA A 128 -22.51 -4.07 -12.16
CA ALA A 128 -21.85 -5.02 -13.04
C ALA A 128 -20.38 -5.25 -12.62
N TYR A 129 -19.68 -4.18 -12.26
CA TYR A 129 -18.31 -4.28 -11.75
C TYR A 129 -18.24 -5.06 -10.43
N ALA A 130 -19.09 -4.73 -9.46
CA ALA A 130 -19.09 -5.39 -8.15
C ALA A 130 -19.43 -6.90 -8.26
N GLU A 131 -20.39 -7.25 -9.11
CA GLU A 131 -20.73 -8.66 -9.40
C GLU A 131 -19.58 -9.39 -10.11
N HIS A 132 -18.93 -8.77 -11.09
CA HIS A 132 -17.76 -9.33 -11.76
C HIS A 132 -16.61 -9.60 -10.77
N ALA A 133 -16.28 -8.59 -9.97
CA ALA A 133 -15.25 -8.69 -8.94
C ALA A 133 -15.56 -9.81 -7.92
N ALA A 134 -16.80 -9.92 -7.47
CA ALA A 134 -17.22 -10.97 -6.55
C ALA A 134 -17.09 -12.38 -7.17
N ARG A 135 -17.50 -12.56 -8.43
CA ARG A 135 -17.31 -13.85 -9.14
C ARG A 135 -15.84 -14.22 -9.30
N LYS A 136 -14.99 -13.22 -9.62
CA LYS A 136 -13.54 -13.43 -9.72
C LYS A 136 -12.94 -13.85 -8.38
N LEU A 137 -13.34 -13.22 -7.28
CA LEU A 137 -12.90 -13.57 -5.93
C LEU A 137 -13.39 -14.97 -5.49
N LEU A 138 -14.41 -15.52 -6.11
CA LEU A 138 -14.96 -16.85 -5.80
C LEU A 138 -14.50 -17.95 -6.78
N ALA A 139 -13.68 -17.62 -7.78
CA ALA A 139 -13.38 -18.54 -8.89
C ALA A 139 -12.68 -19.84 -8.46
N ASN A 140 -11.85 -19.82 -7.40
CA ASN A 140 -11.16 -20.98 -6.83
C ASN A 140 -11.85 -21.53 -5.57
N ASP A 141 -13.13 -21.22 -5.37
CA ASP A 141 -13.98 -21.67 -4.25
C ASP A 141 -13.37 -21.39 -2.85
N PRO A 142 -12.94 -20.14 -2.53
CA PRO A 142 -12.30 -19.85 -1.27
C PRO A 142 -13.24 -20.01 -0.08
N SER A 143 -12.71 -20.40 1.07
CA SER A 143 -13.44 -20.39 2.36
C SER A 143 -13.41 -19.02 3.05
N VAL A 144 -12.39 -18.21 2.74
CA VAL A 144 -12.18 -16.87 3.27
C VAL A 144 -11.85 -15.90 2.14
N VAL A 145 -12.49 -14.73 2.15
CA VAL A 145 -12.12 -13.60 1.31
C VAL A 145 -11.74 -12.43 2.21
N GLY A 146 -10.45 -12.07 2.14
CA GLY A 146 -9.88 -10.90 2.79
C GLY A 146 -9.96 -9.67 1.89
N PHE A 147 -10.12 -8.50 2.49
CA PHE A 147 -10.08 -7.19 1.82
C PHE A 147 -9.00 -6.34 2.47
N SER A 148 -7.95 -6.01 1.70
CA SER A 148 -6.84 -5.17 2.18
C SER A 148 -7.08 -3.72 1.79
N LEU A 149 -7.38 -2.87 2.78
CA LEU A 149 -7.71 -1.46 2.60
C LEU A 149 -6.59 -0.59 3.19
N MET A 150 -5.89 0.14 2.32
CA MET A 150 -4.90 1.14 2.73
C MET A 150 -5.52 2.52 2.86
N PHE A 151 -6.46 2.86 1.97
CA PHE A 151 -7.06 4.19 1.84
C PHE A 151 -8.59 4.16 2.00
N ARG A 152 -9.15 5.32 2.38
CA ARG A 152 -10.60 5.50 2.55
C ARG A 152 -11.38 5.18 1.27
N GLU A 153 -10.84 5.57 0.14
CA GLU A 153 -11.47 5.43 -1.18
C GLU A 153 -11.73 3.96 -1.56
N GLN A 154 -10.98 3.03 -0.96
CA GLN A 154 -11.16 1.59 -1.16
C GLN A 154 -12.32 1.00 -0.35
N TYR A 155 -12.85 1.74 0.65
CA TYR A 155 -13.82 1.18 1.60
C TYR A 155 -15.16 0.86 0.94
N MET A 156 -15.84 1.82 0.30
CA MET A 156 -17.15 1.58 -0.29
C MET A 156 -17.15 0.54 -1.43
N PRO A 157 -16.17 0.55 -2.36
CA PRO A 157 -16.01 -0.56 -3.31
C PRO A 157 -15.87 -1.92 -2.62
N SER A 158 -15.04 -2.01 -1.57
CA SER A 158 -14.86 -3.26 -0.82
C SER A 158 -16.13 -3.73 -0.13
N VAL A 159 -16.90 -2.82 0.46
CA VAL A 159 -18.21 -3.13 1.09
C VAL A 159 -19.18 -3.71 0.07
N LEU A 160 -19.33 -3.05 -1.09
CA LEU A 160 -20.26 -3.53 -2.12
C LEU A 160 -19.84 -4.87 -2.72
N ILE A 161 -18.53 -5.06 -2.99
CA ILE A 161 -18.01 -6.33 -3.50
C ILE A 161 -18.21 -7.44 -2.46
N ALA A 162 -17.94 -7.17 -1.17
CA ALA A 162 -18.14 -8.13 -0.09
C ALA A 162 -19.63 -8.53 0.06
N TYR A 163 -20.55 -7.59 -0.13
CA TYR A 163 -21.98 -7.89 -0.19
C TYR A 163 -22.31 -8.91 -1.30
N TYR A 164 -21.82 -8.70 -2.53
CA TYR A 164 -22.04 -9.64 -3.62
C TYR A 164 -21.32 -10.99 -3.42
N VAL A 165 -20.14 -10.99 -2.81
CA VAL A 165 -19.45 -12.24 -2.42
C VAL A 165 -20.33 -13.04 -1.48
N LYS A 166 -20.89 -12.45 -0.44
CA LYS A 166 -21.82 -13.12 0.49
C LYS A 166 -23.12 -13.54 -0.16
N ALA A 167 -23.67 -12.74 -1.07
CA ALA A 167 -24.88 -13.10 -1.81
C ALA A 167 -24.69 -14.33 -2.70
N LEU A 168 -23.49 -14.48 -3.30
CA LEU A 168 -23.16 -15.62 -4.16
C LEU A 168 -22.71 -16.85 -3.37
N LYS A 169 -22.03 -16.67 -2.23
CA LYS A 169 -21.52 -17.73 -1.36
C LYS A 169 -21.73 -17.35 0.11
N PRO A 170 -22.91 -17.64 0.71
CA PRO A 170 -23.25 -17.20 2.07
C PRO A 170 -22.29 -17.69 3.16
N ASP A 171 -21.68 -18.86 2.98
CA ASP A 171 -20.82 -19.50 3.99
C ASP A 171 -19.40 -18.95 4.00
N VAL A 172 -18.96 -18.22 2.95
CA VAL A 172 -17.62 -17.64 2.88
C VAL A 172 -17.42 -16.64 4.02
N LYS A 173 -16.24 -16.65 4.65
CA LYS A 173 -15.91 -15.66 5.69
C LYS A 173 -15.31 -14.42 5.07
N ILE A 174 -15.81 -13.26 5.45
CA ILE A 174 -15.34 -11.95 5.01
C ILE A 174 -14.49 -11.32 6.09
N VAL A 175 -13.23 -11.00 5.74
CA VAL A 175 -12.24 -10.40 6.64
C VAL A 175 -11.78 -9.06 6.06
N PHE A 176 -11.95 -7.99 6.81
CA PHE A 176 -11.37 -6.68 6.44
C PHE A 176 -10.05 -6.45 7.19
N GLY A 177 -9.07 -5.84 6.52
CA GLY A 177 -7.77 -5.51 7.10
C GLY A 177 -7.11 -4.33 6.40
N GLY A 178 -5.89 -3.99 6.85
CA GLY A 178 -5.09 -2.89 6.31
C GLY A 178 -5.15 -1.60 7.12
N GLY A 179 -4.39 -0.59 6.68
CA GLY A 179 -4.18 0.65 7.43
C GLY A 179 -5.47 1.43 7.69
N TYR A 180 -6.35 1.51 6.70
CA TYR A 180 -7.61 2.24 6.85
C TYR A 180 -8.54 1.61 7.89
N THR A 181 -8.75 0.30 7.84
CA THR A 181 -9.61 -0.41 8.80
C THR A 181 -9.04 -0.39 10.22
N SER A 182 -7.72 -0.37 10.35
CA SER A 182 -7.03 -0.23 11.64
C SER A 182 -7.29 1.12 12.31
N ALA A 183 -7.48 2.16 11.51
CA ALA A 183 -7.77 3.52 11.97
C ALA A 183 -9.27 3.78 12.22
N CYS A 184 -10.17 2.96 11.65
CA CYS A 184 -11.61 3.11 11.81
C CYS A 184 -12.11 2.63 13.17
N HIS A 185 -13.19 3.26 13.66
CA HIS A 185 -13.95 2.68 14.78
C HIS A 185 -14.67 1.40 14.29
N PRO A 186 -14.68 0.30 15.07
CA PRO A 186 -15.27 -0.96 14.64
C PRO A 186 -16.74 -0.87 14.21
N SER A 187 -17.53 0.01 14.83
CA SER A 187 -18.94 0.22 14.47
C SER A 187 -19.13 0.63 13.00
N VAL A 188 -18.17 1.34 12.40
CA VAL A 188 -18.24 1.73 10.98
C VAL A 188 -18.18 0.49 10.08
N VAL A 189 -17.27 -0.44 10.37
CA VAL A 189 -17.11 -1.67 9.60
C VAL A 189 -18.25 -2.63 9.86
N PHE A 190 -18.60 -2.85 11.12
CA PHE A 190 -19.67 -3.77 11.53
C PHE A 190 -21.09 -3.23 11.38
N ALA A 191 -21.27 -2.00 10.90
CA ALA A 191 -22.55 -1.57 10.34
C ALA A 191 -23.01 -2.47 9.17
N ASN A 192 -22.07 -3.15 8.52
CA ASN A 192 -22.33 -4.10 7.43
C ASN A 192 -22.38 -5.54 7.98
N PRO A 193 -23.58 -6.17 8.08
CA PRO A 193 -23.75 -7.46 8.78
C PRO A 193 -23.04 -8.64 8.11
N PHE A 194 -22.63 -8.51 6.86
CA PHE A 194 -21.95 -9.53 6.10
C PHE A 194 -20.41 -9.53 6.28
N ILE A 195 -19.84 -8.55 7.00
CA ILE A 195 -18.43 -8.57 7.37
C ILE A 195 -18.28 -9.33 8.68
N ASP A 196 -17.55 -10.45 8.66
CA ASP A 196 -17.42 -11.35 9.80
C ASP A 196 -16.30 -10.89 10.77
N PHE A 197 -15.15 -10.43 10.23
CA PHE A 197 -13.93 -10.15 11.00
C PHE A 197 -13.22 -8.89 10.51
N VAL A 198 -12.45 -8.27 11.42
CA VAL A 198 -11.46 -7.25 11.09
C VAL A 198 -10.13 -7.63 11.72
N VAL A 199 -9.08 -7.70 10.90
CA VAL A 199 -7.69 -7.82 11.37
C VAL A 199 -7.07 -6.44 11.35
N PHE A 200 -6.67 -5.93 12.50
CA PHE A 200 -6.14 -4.57 12.66
C PHE A 200 -4.65 -4.58 12.98
N ASN A 201 -3.96 -3.46 12.72
CA ASN A 201 -2.50 -3.31 12.81
C ASN A 201 -1.75 -4.30 11.91
N GLU A 202 -0.90 -5.14 12.50
CA GLU A 202 -0.10 -6.13 11.79
C GLU A 202 -0.90 -7.42 11.66
N GLY A 203 -1.13 -7.82 10.40
CA GLY A 203 -2.08 -8.86 10.10
C GLY A 203 -1.51 -10.28 10.10
N GLU A 204 -0.19 -10.45 10.02
CA GLU A 204 0.45 -11.73 9.73
C GLU A 204 0.02 -12.84 10.72
N GLY A 205 0.29 -12.64 12.01
CA GLY A 205 -0.06 -13.61 13.05
C GLY A 205 -1.56 -13.73 13.27
N GLY A 206 -2.25 -12.59 13.46
CA GLY A 206 -3.69 -12.60 13.74
C GLY A 206 -4.53 -13.20 12.62
N PHE A 207 -4.14 -13.00 11.35
CA PHE A 207 -4.84 -13.61 10.22
C PHE A 207 -4.59 -15.12 10.13
N LEU A 208 -3.34 -15.56 10.33
CA LEU A 208 -3.02 -16.99 10.39
C LEU A 208 -3.77 -17.71 11.52
N ASP A 209 -3.76 -17.13 12.74
CA ASP A 209 -4.47 -17.69 13.88
C ASP A 209 -5.99 -17.79 13.63
N LEU A 210 -6.57 -16.77 12.98
CA LEU A 210 -7.97 -16.79 12.56
C LEU A 210 -8.25 -17.93 11.57
N LEU A 211 -7.43 -18.09 10.53
CA LEU A 211 -7.60 -19.18 9.55
C LEU A 211 -7.55 -20.56 10.22
N GLN A 212 -6.59 -20.76 11.11
CA GLN A 212 -6.45 -22.01 11.85
C GLN A 212 -7.62 -22.25 12.82
N ALA A 213 -8.14 -21.20 13.47
CA ALA A 213 -9.30 -21.29 14.35
C ALA A 213 -10.56 -21.70 13.55
N LEU A 214 -10.77 -21.08 12.39
CA LEU A 214 -11.87 -21.42 11.48
C LEU A 214 -11.75 -22.86 10.94
N ASP A 215 -10.54 -23.33 10.61
CA ASP A 215 -10.31 -24.72 10.14
C ASP A 215 -10.62 -25.74 11.24
N ARG A 216 -10.39 -25.39 12.52
CA ARG A 216 -10.77 -26.20 13.67
C ARG A 216 -12.25 -26.10 14.04
N GLY A 217 -13.05 -25.31 13.30
CA GLY A 217 -14.49 -25.12 13.59
C GLY A 217 -14.77 -24.31 14.85
N GLN A 218 -13.84 -23.47 15.29
CA GLN A 218 -14.04 -22.60 16.47
C GLN A 218 -15.09 -21.53 16.17
N THR A 219 -15.90 -21.21 17.18
CA THR A 219 -16.96 -20.19 17.13
C THR A 219 -16.65 -18.98 18.02
N ARG A 220 -15.64 -19.10 18.90
CA ARG A 220 -15.14 -18.01 19.74
C ARG A 220 -13.67 -17.74 19.42
N PHE A 221 -13.30 -16.44 19.43
CA PHE A 221 -12.02 -15.96 18.92
C PHE A 221 -11.29 -15.05 19.91
N ASP A 222 -11.64 -15.11 21.20
CA ASP A 222 -11.12 -14.24 22.27
C ASP A 222 -9.58 -14.27 22.41
N GLY A 223 -8.95 -15.38 22.06
CA GLY A 223 -7.50 -15.56 22.19
C GLY A 223 -6.68 -15.09 20.99
N ILE A 224 -7.31 -14.63 19.90
CA ILE A 224 -6.61 -14.26 18.67
C ILE A 224 -6.22 -12.78 18.72
N PRO A 225 -4.93 -12.44 18.74
CA PRO A 225 -4.50 -11.05 18.82
C PRO A 225 -4.80 -10.29 17.53
N ASN A 226 -4.92 -8.96 17.63
CA ASN A 226 -5.19 -8.07 16.50
C ASN A 226 -6.48 -8.39 15.74
N LEU A 227 -7.45 -9.08 16.36
CA LEU A 227 -8.73 -9.45 15.78
C LEU A 227 -9.89 -8.68 16.40
N ILE A 228 -10.83 -8.24 15.57
CA ILE A 228 -12.15 -7.80 15.97
C ILE A 228 -13.15 -8.74 15.30
N TRP A 229 -14.10 -9.26 16.07
CA TRP A 229 -15.06 -10.26 15.63
C TRP A 229 -16.44 -10.03 16.19
N ARG A 230 -17.47 -10.55 15.51
CA ARG A 230 -18.88 -10.40 15.95
C ARG A 230 -19.17 -11.32 17.12
N ASP A 231 -19.79 -10.77 18.13
CA ASP A 231 -20.32 -11.51 19.28
C ASP A 231 -21.68 -10.90 19.67
N ALA A 232 -22.73 -11.69 19.50
CA ALA A 232 -24.09 -11.26 19.81
C ALA A 232 -24.38 -11.16 21.33
N ASP A 233 -23.51 -11.76 22.14
CA ASP A 233 -23.65 -11.78 23.60
C ASP A 233 -23.14 -10.50 24.27
N VAL A 234 -22.47 -9.62 23.51
CA VAL A 234 -21.97 -8.34 24.03
C VAL A 234 -22.80 -7.15 23.52
N PRO A 235 -22.94 -6.07 24.33
CA PRO A 235 -23.82 -4.93 23.98
C PRO A 235 -23.49 -4.28 22.62
N ASP A 236 -22.20 -4.16 22.28
CA ASP A 236 -21.76 -3.56 21.03
C ASP A 236 -21.88 -4.49 19.81
N GLY A 237 -22.21 -5.78 20.03
CA GLY A 237 -22.29 -6.80 19.00
C GLY A 237 -20.93 -7.22 18.39
N TRP A 238 -19.82 -6.77 18.98
CA TRP A 238 -18.46 -7.12 18.56
C TRP A 238 -17.47 -7.07 19.74
N VAL A 239 -16.41 -7.88 19.65
CA VAL A 239 -15.30 -7.93 20.59
C VAL A 239 -14.04 -7.50 19.89
N LYS A 240 -13.25 -6.63 20.52
CA LYS A 240 -11.92 -6.23 20.09
C LYS A 240 -10.87 -6.87 20.99
N ASN A 241 -10.12 -7.79 20.44
CA ASN A 241 -9.06 -8.48 21.17
C ASN A 241 -7.83 -7.57 21.39
N PRO A 242 -6.97 -7.88 22.36
CA PRO A 242 -5.75 -7.15 22.61
C PRO A 242 -4.82 -7.11 21.38
N LYS A 243 -4.02 -6.04 21.29
CA LYS A 243 -2.90 -5.98 20.37
C LYS A 243 -1.82 -6.98 20.79
N SER A 244 -1.24 -7.71 19.84
CA SER A 244 -0.02 -8.46 20.03
C SER A 244 1.17 -7.73 19.45
N PRO A 245 2.38 -7.95 19.99
CA PRO A 245 3.60 -7.69 19.25
C PRO A 245 3.57 -8.44 17.92
N SER A 246 4.05 -7.80 16.90
CA SER A 246 4.13 -8.37 15.58
C SER A 246 5.17 -9.46 15.47
N VAL A 247 5.09 -10.16 14.38
CA VAL A 247 6.07 -11.15 13.94
C VAL A 247 7.47 -10.51 13.91
N ASP A 248 8.46 -11.25 14.39
CA ASP A 248 9.86 -10.85 14.30
C ASP A 248 10.28 -10.82 12.82
N PHE A 249 10.86 -9.70 12.39
CA PHE A 249 11.43 -9.59 11.04
C PHE A 249 12.45 -10.68 10.69
N LYS A 250 13.10 -11.27 11.68
CA LYS A 250 14.07 -12.36 11.44
C LYS A 250 13.42 -13.64 10.93
N THR A 251 12.19 -13.88 11.34
CA THR A 251 11.43 -15.09 11.00
C THR A 251 10.35 -14.85 9.95
N GLN A 252 10.15 -13.60 9.54
CA GLN A 252 9.17 -13.25 8.52
C GLN A 252 9.70 -13.63 7.13
N PRO A 253 8.96 -14.40 6.31
CA PRO A 253 9.35 -14.70 4.92
C PRO A 253 9.43 -13.42 4.08
N TYR A 254 10.12 -13.51 2.95
CA TYR A 254 10.10 -12.43 1.97
C TYR A 254 8.71 -12.34 1.32
N PRO A 255 8.22 -11.13 1.00
CA PRO A 255 6.91 -10.97 0.37
C PRO A 255 6.80 -11.72 -0.96
N ASP A 256 5.67 -12.35 -1.22
CA ASP A 256 5.40 -13.06 -2.47
C ASP A 256 4.55 -12.20 -3.42
N PHE A 257 5.14 -11.75 -4.51
CA PHE A 257 4.49 -10.95 -5.54
C PHE A 257 4.08 -11.76 -6.78
N SER A 258 4.11 -13.09 -6.72
CA SER A 258 3.88 -13.97 -7.88
C SER A 258 2.47 -13.85 -8.50
N ASP A 259 1.49 -13.37 -7.75
CA ASP A 259 0.11 -13.21 -8.24
C ASP A 259 -0.09 -11.94 -9.10
N TYR A 260 0.89 -11.02 -9.13
CA TYR A 260 0.72 -9.75 -9.81
C TYR A 260 1.33 -9.76 -11.22
N THR A 261 0.57 -9.25 -12.18
CA THR A 261 1.08 -9.00 -13.53
C THR A 261 1.82 -7.66 -13.55
N LEU A 262 3.15 -7.69 -13.61
CA LEU A 262 3.99 -6.48 -13.49
C LEU A 262 3.63 -5.39 -14.50
N GLY A 263 3.27 -5.76 -15.74
CA GLY A 263 2.85 -4.82 -16.78
C GLY A 263 1.49 -4.14 -16.55
N SER A 264 0.75 -4.51 -15.49
CA SER A 264 -0.53 -3.87 -15.14
C SER A 264 -0.38 -2.60 -14.31
N TYR A 265 0.84 -2.29 -13.88
CA TYR A 265 1.11 -1.09 -13.10
C TYR A 265 1.57 0.06 -14.00
N PHE A 266 1.11 1.28 -13.66
CA PHE A 266 1.39 2.48 -14.45
C PHE A 266 2.79 3.02 -14.15
N GLN A 267 3.77 2.20 -14.47
CA GLN A 267 5.20 2.50 -14.38
C GLN A 267 5.94 1.83 -15.54
N PRO A 268 6.83 2.53 -16.23
CA PRO A 268 7.59 1.96 -17.34
C PRO A 268 8.46 0.77 -16.94
N GLU A 269 8.96 0.80 -15.70
CA GLU A 269 9.69 -0.30 -15.06
C GLU A 269 9.05 -0.58 -13.70
N PRO A 270 8.82 -1.85 -13.34
CA PRO A 270 8.22 -2.19 -12.05
C PRO A 270 9.06 -1.69 -10.88
N VAL A 271 8.41 -1.06 -9.89
CA VAL A 271 9.03 -0.63 -8.65
C VAL A 271 8.51 -1.50 -7.52
N PHE A 272 9.42 -2.22 -6.86
CA PHE A 272 9.07 -3.11 -5.77
C PHE A 272 9.17 -2.41 -4.41
N PRO A 273 8.15 -2.51 -3.57
CA PRO A 273 8.21 -1.96 -2.23
C PRO A 273 9.06 -2.83 -1.31
N ILE A 274 9.91 -2.19 -0.50
CA ILE A 274 10.70 -2.81 0.58
C ILE A 274 10.34 -2.15 1.89
N MET A 275 10.05 -2.94 2.90
CA MET A 275 9.85 -2.48 4.27
C MET A 275 10.97 -2.97 5.16
N SER A 276 11.88 -2.09 5.52
CA SER A 276 13.03 -2.43 6.36
C SER A 276 12.78 -2.22 7.85
N SER A 277 11.75 -1.43 8.19
CA SER A 277 11.33 -1.14 9.57
C SER A 277 9.83 -0.86 9.64
N LYS A 278 9.26 -1.02 10.83
CA LYS A 278 7.87 -0.64 11.17
C LYS A 278 7.89 0.40 12.27
N GLY A 279 7.06 1.44 12.13
CA GLY A 279 7.02 2.59 13.02
C GLY A 279 8.11 3.62 12.72
N CYS A 280 8.04 4.75 13.40
CA CYS A 280 8.95 5.87 13.22
C CYS A 280 9.90 5.98 14.42
N ALA A 281 11.22 6.04 14.17
CA ALA A 281 12.21 6.19 15.25
C ALA A 281 12.16 7.56 15.93
N TRP A 282 11.58 8.59 15.29
CA TRP A 282 11.37 9.90 15.91
C TRP A 282 10.13 9.94 16.78
N ASP A 283 8.99 9.51 16.26
CA ASP A 283 7.67 9.32 16.92
C ASP A 283 7.19 10.45 17.85
N LYS A 284 7.56 11.72 17.55
CA LYS A 284 7.22 12.89 18.37
C LYS A 284 6.37 13.95 17.68
N CYS A 285 6.27 13.88 16.34
CA CYS A 285 5.57 14.91 15.58
C CYS A 285 4.09 15.01 15.98
N THR A 286 3.67 16.20 16.43
CA THR A 286 2.34 16.45 17.00
C THR A 286 1.19 16.28 16.01
N PHE A 287 1.45 16.42 14.71
CA PHE A 287 0.47 16.27 13.63
C PHE A 287 0.37 14.84 13.09
N CYS A 288 1.38 14.00 13.35
CA CYS A 288 1.51 12.69 12.75
C CYS A 288 0.64 11.65 13.46
N THR A 289 -0.07 10.81 12.69
CA THR A 289 -0.91 9.73 13.22
C THR A 289 -0.29 8.35 13.07
N HIS A 290 0.87 8.23 12.44
CA HIS A 290 1.53 6.94 12.16
C HIS A 290 1.80 6.11 13.42
N HIS A 291 2.13 6.74 14.54
CA HIS A 291 2.29 6.06 15.84
C HIS A 291 1.03 5.33 16.32
N ARG A 292 -0.14 5.70 15.81
CA ARG A 292 -1.43 5.05 16.13
C ARG A 292 -1.71 3.85 15.23
N SER A 293 -1.08 3.79 14.06
CA SER A 293 -1.36 2.78 13.02
C SER A 293 -0.55 1.50 13.20
N TYR A 294 0.56 1.55 13.94
CA TYR A 294 1.43 0.41 14.18
C TYR A 294 1.41 -0.03 15.65
N SER A 295 1.64 -1.31 15.88
CA SER A 295 1.62 -1.89 17.22
C SER A 295 2.96 -1.73 17.92
N GLY A 296 3.23 -0.57 18.52
CA GLY A 296 4.34 -0.41 19.44
C GLY A 296 5.54 0.39 18.90
N ALA A 297 6.69 0.25 19.56
CA ALA A 297 7.91 1.00 19.27
C ALA A 297 8.49 0.68 17.89
N HIS A 298 9.30 1.59 17.37
CA HIS A 298 10.07 1.37 16.15
C HIS A 298 10.87 0.06 16.21
N ARG A 299 10.74 -0.76 15.17
CA ARG A 299 11.42 -2.04 15.01
C ARG A 299 12.00 -2.12 13.60
N ALA A 300 13.22 -2.60 13.49
CA ALA A 300 13.92 -2.70 12.22
C ALA A 300 14.49 -4.11 12.01
N ALA A 301 14.37 -4.63 10.79
CA ALA A 301 15.08 -5.82 10.36
C ALA A 301 16.61 -5.57 10.38
N ASN A 302 17.45 -6.59 10.48
CA ASN A 302 18.86 -6.38 10.25
C ASN A 302 19.13 -6.05 8.76
N THR A 303 20.24 -5.40 8.46
CA THR A 303 20.57 -4.97 7.08
C THR A 303 20.77 -6.15 6.16
N ASP A 304 21.37 -7.24 6.65
CA ASP A 304 21.60 -8.47 5.87
C ASP A 304 20.27 -9.05 5.34
N ARG A 305 19.22 -9.04 6.19
CA ARG A 305 17.88 -9.49 5.75
C ARG A 305 17.32 -8.58 4.68
N VAL A 306 17.45 -7.25 4.83
CA VAL A 306 16.93 -6.29 3.85
C VAL A 306 17.62 -6.46 2.50
N VAL A 307 18.94 -6.58 2.51
CA VAL A 307 19.72 -6.80 1.30
C VAL A 307 19.45 -8.17 0.70
N GLY A 308 19.25 -9.21 1.53
CA GLY A 308 18.81 -10.54 1.09
C GLY A 308 17.44 -10.54 0.43
N GLU A 309 16.47 -9.74 0.95
CA GLU A 309 15.16 -9.55 0.34
C GLU A 309 15.27 -8.87 -1.04
N ILE A 310 16.07 -7.81 -1.15
CA ILE A 310 16.35 -7.15 -2.43
C ILE A 310 16.99 -8.13 -3.43
N GLU A 311 18.00 -8.88 -3.01
CA GLU A 311 18.69 -9.89 -3.84
C GLU A 311 17.71 -10.97 -4.32
N HIS A 312 16.82 -11.45 -3.43
CA HIS A 312 15.76 -12.39 -3.79
C HIS A 312 14.83 -11.80 -4.85
N MET A 313 14.37 -10.54 -4.70
CA MET A 313 13.48 -9.88 -5.66
C MET A 313 14.15 -9.67 -7.02
N VAL A 314 15.42 -9.26 -7.03
CA VAL A 314 16.22 -9.14 -8.26
C VAL A 314 16.28 -10.48 -8.99
N ASN A 315 16.60 -11.55 -8.27
CA ASN A 315 16.77 -12.89 -8.86
C ASN A 315 15.45 -13.52 -9.30
N THR A 316 14.37 -13.32 -8.54
CA THR A 316 13.08 -13.96 -8.81
C THR A 316 12.27 -13.22 -9.87
N TYR A 317 12.27 -11.88 -9.82
CA TYR A 317 11.39 -11.05 -10.68
C TYR A 317 12.16 -10.23 -11.72
N GLY A 318 13.50 -10.23 -11.70
CA GLY A 318 14.32 -9.47 -12.66
C GLY A 318 14.25 -7.96 -12.48
N VAL A 319 13.85 -7.46 -11.30
CA VAL A 319 13.58 -6.04 -11.05
C VAL A 319 14.81 -5.29 -10.56
N LYS A 320 14.89 -4.00 -10.90
CA LYS A 320 16.00 -3.12 -10.52
C LYS A 320 15.56 -1.84 -9.81
N ARG A 321 14.25 -1.64 -9.61
CA ARG A 321 13.71 -0.42 -9.01
C ARG A 321 13.02 -0.75 -7.70
N PHE A 322 13.37 -0.02 -6.64
CA PHE A 322 12.83 -0.26 -5.31
C PHE A 322 12.36 1.03 -4.64
N ALA A 323 11.32 0.89 -3.82
CA ALA A 323 10.81 1.93 -2.95
C ALA A 323 10.91 1.47 -1.49
N PHE A 324 11.71 2.13 -0.68
CA PHE A 324 11.60 1.93 0.77
C PHE A 324 10.34 2.63 1.27
N VAL A 325 9.39 1.84 1.76
CA VAL A 325 8.08 2.33 2.25
C VAL A 325 8.06 2.53 3.76
N ASP A 326 9.22 2.56 4.37
CA ASP A 326 9.40 2.86 5.80
C ASP A 326 8.97 4.28 6.13
N GLU A 327 8.40 4.50 7.32
CA GLU A 327 8.05 5.83 7.82
C GLU A 327 9.29 6.72 8.03
N MET A 328 10.38 6.11 8.44
CA MET A 328 11.66 6.77 8.63
C MET A 328 12.78 5.72 8.79
N ILE A 329 13.80 5.83 7.98
CA ILE A 329 15.04 5.05 8.11
C ILE A 329 16.16 5.98 8.57
N SER A 330 16.96 5.56 9.56
CA SER A 330 18.08 6.37 10.03
C SER A 330 19.20 6.45 8.99
N PRO A 331 19.95 7.58 8.92
CA PRO A 331 21.06 7.74 7.98
C PRO A 331 22.12 6.64 8.07
N GLY A 332 22.47 6.23 9.30
CA GLY A 332 23.43 5.14 9.52
C GLY A 332 22.96 3.79 8.99
N ARG A 333 21.66 3.54 9.02
CA ARG A 333 21.06 2.33 8.46
C ARG A 333 21.06 2.36 6.93
N PHE A 334 20.71 3.50 6.32
CA PHE A 334 20.82 3.66 4.87
C PHE A 334 22.27 3.49 4.38
N ARG A 335 23.23 4.06 5.10
CA ARG A 335 24.65 3.86 4.83
C ARG A 335 25.00 2.37 4.80
N ARG A 336 24.62 1.63 5.84
CA ARG A 336 24.94 0.20 5.95
C ARG A 336 24.31 -0.62 4.83
N ILE A 337 23.03 -0.42 4.54
CA ILE A 337 22.34 -1.08 3.43
C ILE A 337 23.07 -0.78 2.10
N SER A 338 23.47 0.48 1.88
CA SER A 338 24.18 0.88 0.66
C SER A 338 25.56 0.25 0.55
N GLU A 339 26.33 0.19 1.66
CA GLU A 339 27.62 -0.49 1.71
C GLU A 339 27.49 -1.99 1.39
N ASP A 340 26.46 -2.66 1.94
CA ASP A 340 26.20 -4.08 1.71
C ASP A 340 25.76 -4.35 0.25
N LEU A 341 24.94 -3.48 -0.34
CA LEU A 341 24.55 -3.54 -1.76
C LEU A 341 25.78 -3.40 -2.69
N ILE A 342 26.65 -2.43 -2.39
CA ILE A 342 27.91 -2.21 -3.14
C ILE A 342 28.83 -3.42 -3.02
N ALA A 343 29.03 -3.93 -1.80
CA ALA A 343 29.90 -5.08 -1.53
C ALA A 343 29.44 -6.36 -2.27
N LYS A 344 28.13 -6.55 -2.41
CA LYS A 344 27.54 -7.67 -3.15
C LYS A 344 27.44 -7.43 -4.66
N GLY A 345 27.74 -6.24 -5.15
CA GLY A 345 27.60 -5.88 -6.56
C GLY A 345 26.14 -5.88 -7.06
N ILE A 346 25.17 -5.62 -6.18
CA ILE A 346 23.76 -5.55 -6.52
C ILE A 346 23.44 -4.19 -7.16
N ASP A 347 23.26 -4.18 -8.47
CA ASP A 347 22.99 -2.98 -9.27
C ASP A 347 21.48 -2.68 -9.33
N ILE A 348 21.05 -1.79 -8.46
CA ILE A 348 19.65 -1.33 -8.36
C ILE A 348 19.57 0.17 -8.23
N THR A 349 18.36 0.72 -8.38
CA THR A 349 18.05 2.08 -7.95
C THR A 349 16.87 2.08 -6.97
N TRP A 350 16.92 2.99 -6.02
CA TRP A 350 15.89 3.10 -5.01
C TRP A 350 15.63 4.53 -4.55
N TYR A 351 14.45 4.70 -3.95
CA TYR A 351 14.07 5.93 -3.27
C TYR A 351 13.48 5.62 -1.89
N ALA A 352 13.41 6.65 -1.04
CA ALA A 352 12.89 6.51 0.32
C ALA A 352 12.34 7.82 0.89
N LEU A 353 11.50 7.69 1.93
CA LEU A 353 11.16 8.79 2.83
C LEU A 353 12.30 9.05 3.81
N ALA A 354 12.55 10.32 4.10
CA ALA A 354 13.59 10.72 5.03
C ALA A 354 13.22 11.98 5.82
N LYS A 355 13.68 12.04 7.08
CA LYS A 355 13.66 13.26 7.89
C LYS A 355 14.97 14.01 7.61
N PRO A 356 14.95 15.32 7.28
CA PRO A 356 16.16 16.07 6.95
C PRO A 356 16.95 16.39 8.23
N ASP A 357 17.76 15.45 8.68
CA ASP A 357 18.59 15.53 9.87
C ASP A 357 20.06 15.79 9.50
N LEU A 358 20.77 16.61 10.25
CA LEU A 358 22.18 16.94 10.01
C LEU A 358 23.13 15.72 10.05
N ILE A 359 22.67 14.59 10.58
CA ILE A 359 23.37 13.28 10.53
C ILE A 359 23.53 12.79 9.07
N TYR A 360 22.73 13.29 8.12
CA TYR A 360 22.99 13.08 6.68
C TYR A 360 24.21 13.91 6.25
N THR A 361 25.41 13.42 6.62
CA THR A 361 26.69 13.99 6.17
C THR A 361 26.90 13.75 4.68
N GLN A 362 27.82 14.52 4.06
CA GLN A 362 28.17 14.32 2.65
C GLN A 362 28.60 12.89 2.37
N ASP A 363 29.46 12.31 3.23
CA ASP A 363 29.94 10.93 3.10
C ASP A 363 28.80 9.89 3.12
N VAL A 364 27.80 10.05 4.00
CA VAL A 364 26.62 9.19 4.04
C VAL A 364 25.84 9.26 2.74
N LEU A 365 25.57 10.47 2.23
CA LEU A 365 24.80 10.67 1.00
C LEU A 365 25.55 10.17 -0.24
N ASP A 366 26.88 10.34 -0.28
CA ASP A 366 27.72 9.83 -1.37
C ASP A 366 27.71 8.29 -1.42
N ILE A 367 27.76 7.63 -0.26
CA ILE A 367 27.62 6.17 -0.16
C ILE A 367 26.22 5.72 -0.56
N MET A 368 25.17 6.41 -0.11
CA MET A 368 23.80 6.12 -0.52
C MET A 368 23.63 6.23 -2.04
N TYR A 369 24.17 7.27 -2.66
CA TYR A 369 24.12 7.42 -4.12
C TYR A 369 24.85 6.27 -4.84
N LYS A 370 26.05 5.89 -4.39
CA LYS A 370 26.80 4.74 -4.93
C LYS A 370 26.03 3.43 -4.76
N GLY A 371 25.31 3.27 -3.64
CA GLY A 371 24.45 2.11 -3.36
C GLY A 371 23.07 2.17 -4.01
N GLY A 372 22.85 3.09 -4.97
CA GLY A 372 21.65 3.11 -5.79
C GLY A 372 20.58 4.13 -5.40
N CYS A 373 20.75 4.92 -4.33
CA CYS A 373 19.81 5.98 -3.99
C CYS A 373 19.76 7.03 -5.11
N ARG A 374 18.57 7.35 -5.62
CA ARG A 374 18.40 8.37 -6.67
C ARG A 374 17.44 9.48 -6.28
N TYR A 375 16.61 9.25 -5.27
CA TYR A 375 15.55 10.17 -4.91
C TYR A 375 15.20 10.07 -3.42
N LEU A 376 15.11 11.18 -2.74
CA LEU A 376 14.67 11.24 -1.35
C LEU A 376 13.47 12.18 -1.20
N LEU A 377 12.46 11.67 -0.49
CA LEU A 377 11.26 12.40 -0.13
C LEU A 377 11.42 12.92 1.30
N TRP A 378 11.68 14.20 1.43
CA TRP A 378 12.00 14.85 2.68
C TRP A 378 10.77 15.40 3.39
N GLY A 379 10.50 14.93 4.59
CA GLY A 379 9.53 15.53 5.48
C GLY A 379 10.06 16.85 6.05
N VAL A 380 9.98 17.96 5.30
CA VAL A 380 10.40 19.30 5.72
C VAL A 380 9.33 19.99 6.54
N GLU A 381 8.09 19.89 6.12
CA GLU A 381 6.84 20.40 6.68
C GLU A 381 6.74 21.93 6.67
N SER A 382 7.74 22.65 7.20
CA SER A 382 7.75 24.10 7.26
C SER A 382 9.18 24.67 7.21
N ALA A 383 9.34 25.88 6.68
CA ALA A 383 10.57 26.69 6.77
C ALA A 383 10.55 27.69 7.95
N ASN A 384 9.49 27.68 8.77
CA ASN A 384 9.37 28.58 9.92
C ASN A 384 9.74 27.84 11.22
N GLN A 385 10.76 28.31 11.95
CA GLN A 385 11.26 27.66 13.17
C GLN A 385 10.17 27.48 14.21
N ARG A 386 9.35 28.51 14.48
CA ARG A 386 8.24 28.41 15.45
C ARG A 386 7.26 27.31 15.09
N THR A 387 6.95 27.13 13.80
CA THR A 387 6.05 26.07 13.34
C THR A 387 6.69 24.70 13.51
N ILE A 388 7.98 24.57 13.19
CA ILE A 388 8.75 23.31 13.37
C ILE A 388 8.79 22.91 14.85
N ASP A 389 8.98 23.88 15.76
CA ASP A 389 8.98 23.64 17.22
C ASP A 389 7.60 23.18 17.72
N LEU A 390 6.52 23.82 17.26
CA LEU A 390 5.14 23.41 17.57
C LEU A 390 4.81 22.01 17.05
N MET A 391 5.41 21.60 15.92
CA MET A 391 5.28 20.26 15.34
C MET A 391 6.13 19.22 16.05
N ASP A 392 7.03 19.58 16.94
CA ASP A 392 8.06 18.72 17.55
C ASP A 392 8.84 17.89 16.51
N LYS A 393 9.20 18.55 15.39
CA LYS A 393 9.90 17.90 14.27
C LYS A 393 11.39 17.67 14.56
N GLY A 394 11.99 18.50 15.43
CA GLY A 394 13.40 18.41 15.82
C GLY A 394 14.38 18.73 14.69
N THR A 395 14.01 19.62 13.78
CA THR A 395 14.89 20.15 12.70
C THR A 395 14.94 21.67 12.77
N THR A 396 15.85 22.27 12.03
CA THR A 396 15.93 23.75 11.85
C THR A 396 15.94 24.08 10.36
N PRO A 397 15.43 25.25 9.94
CA PRO A 397 15.46 25.65 8.53
C PRO A 397 16.86 25.61 7.91
N ASP A 398 17.86 26.13 8.64
CA ASP A 398 19.26 26.12 8.16
C ASP A 398 19.82 24.73 8.04
N GLY A 399 19.54 23.84 9.02
CA GLY A 399 19.94 22.43 8.98
C GLY A 399 19.30 21.69 7.82
N VAL A 400 18.01 21.95 7.55
CA VAL A 400 17.31 21.39 6.39
C VAL A 400 17.96 21.86 5.09
N ALA A 401 18.24 23.17 4.94
CA ALA A 401 18.89 23.72 3.75
C ALA A 401 20.26 23.08 3.51
N GLU A 402 21.05 22.87 4.58
CA GLU A 402 22.35 22.23 4.51
C GLU A 402 22.25 20.77 4.06
N VAL A 403 21.31 19.99 4.60
CA VAL A 403 21.10 18.58 4.20
C VAL A 403 20.67 18.49 2.73
N LEU A 404 19.78 19.36 2.29
CA LEU A 404 19.33 19.39 0.88
C LEU A 404 20.48 19.76 -0.07
N ALA A 405 21.33 20.69 0.31
CA ALA A 405 22.52 21.06 -0.47
C ALA A 405 23.49 19.86 -0.60
N ARG A 406 23.75 19.17 0.51
CA ARG A 406 24.59 17.94 0.52
C ARG A 406 23.97 16.84 -0.35
N SER A 407 22.65 16.61 -0.27
CA SER A 407 21.93 15.63 -1.07
C SER A 407 22.03 15.93 -2.57
N THR A 408 21.81 17.20 -2.95
CA THR A 408 21.98 17.65 -4.34
C THR A 408 23.42 17.45 -4.82
N LYS A 409 24.40 17.77 -3.99
CA LYS A 409 25.83 17.59 -4.31
C LYS A 409 26.21 16.11 -4.51
N ALA A 410 25.57 15.20 -3.76
CA ALA A 410 25.73 13.76 -3.96
C ALA A 410 25.08 13.23 -5.24
N GLY A 411 24.26 14.04 -5.93
CA GLY A 411 23.51 13.65 -7.13
C GLY A 411 22.12 13.05 -6.85
N ILE A 412 21.65 13.13 -5.60
CA ILE A 412 20.33 12.62 -5.20
C ILE A 412 19.29 13.72 -5.44
N ARG A 413 18.19 13.39 -6.10
CA ARG A 413 17.06 14.31 -6.30
C ARG A 413 16.25 14.44 -5.01
N ASN A 414 15.73 15.64 -4.77
CA ASN A 414 15.00 16.00 -3.55
C ASN A 414 13.53 16.32 -3.85
N HIS A 415 12.62 15.65 -3.14
CA HIS A 415 11.22 16.03 -3.06
C HIS A 415 10.92 16.53 -1.64
N LEU A 416 10.22 17.64 -1.52
CA LEU A 416 9.94 18.26 -0.23
C LEU A 416 8.45 18.15 0.08
N PHE A 417 8.11 17.52 1.19
CA PHE A 417 6.76 17.62 1.75
C PHE A 417 6.66 18.91 2.57
N ILE A 418 5.70 19.74 2.22
CA ILE A 418 5.40 21.02 2.89
C ILE A 418 3.92 21.00 3.29
N ILE A 419 3.66 21.34 4.54
CA ILE A 419 2.30 21.58 5.03
C ILE A 419 1.94 23.03 4.74
N VAL A 420 0.85 23.20 4.00
CA VAL A 420 0.29 24.51 3.64
C VAL A 420 -1.09 24.61 4.29
N GLY A 421 -1.31 25.67 5.10
CA GLY A 421 -2.56 25.90 5.80
C GLY A 421 -2.72 27.32 6.29
#